data_edad080b4500c37a36c9e720ce135e73
#
_entry.id   edad080b4500c37a36c9e720ce135e73
#
_cell.length_a   1.000
_cell.length_b   1.000
_cell.length_c   1.000
_cell.angle_alpha   90.00
_cell.angle_beta   90.00
_cell.angle_gamma   90.00
#
_symmetry.space_group_name_H-M   'P 1'
#
loop_
_entity.id
_entity.type
_entity.pdbx_description
1 polymer ?
#
loop_
_entity_poly.entity_id
_entity_poly.type
_entity_poly.pdbx_seq_one_letter_code
_entity_poly.pdbx_strand_id
1 'polypeptide(L)'
;MDYAITKQEYEQIRTLLYDESGISLGDSKQSLVVSRLTKRLRDLQLEDFSSYYSYVTQDDSGEEFTRMLDLLSTNKTDFFREPKHFDFLRERILPTLEQDKHIRIWSSACSTGEEPYTIAMTLHEAVKNPALWNFQILASDISTRVLAHAAKGLYAEERVREVPADVVKRHFLQGRGDSAGLVKVKPHLSAIIKFRRMNLMDDHFPIKAPLDLIICRNVMIYFDRPTQERLVNKFYQHL
;
A
#
# COMPACT_ATOMS: atom_id res chain seq x y z
N MET A 1 -11.36 -24.77 19.65
CA MET A 1 -12.33 -23.76 20.15
C MET A 1 -12.98 -23.09 18.93
N ASP A 2 -14.30 -23.06 18.88
CA ASP A 2 -15.02 -22.26 17.90
C ASP A 2 -15.23 -20.88 18.51
N TYR A 3 -14.66 -19.87 17.89
CA TYR A 3 -14.83 -18.50 18.33
C TYR A 3 -16.10 -17.93 17.70
N ALA A 4 -17.02 -17.48 18.55
CA ALA A 4 -18.18 -16.70 18.13
C ALA A 4 -17.97 -15.24 18.56
N ILE A 5 -18.37 -14.30 17.72
CA ILE A 5 -18.32 -12.87 18.05
C ILE A 5 -19.71 -12.36 18.37
N THR A 6 -19.89 -11.70 19.46
CA THR A 6 -21.14 -11.00 19.82
C THR A 6 -21.30 -9.73 19.00
N LYS A 7 -22.52 -9.21 18.93
CA LYS A 7 -22.77 -7.93 18.27
C LYS A 7 -21.97 -6.79 18.91
N GLN A 8 -21.84 -6.79 20.24
CA GLN A 8 -21.10 -5.76 20.97
C GLN A 8 -19.60 -5.80 20.64
N GLU A 9 -18.97 -6.97 20.64
CA GLU A 9 -17.55 -7.12 20.30
C GLU A 9 -17.28 -6.73 18.84
N TYR A 10 -18.20 -7.08 17.95
CA TYR A 10 -18.10 -6.67 16.54
C TYR A 10 -18.13 -5.14 16.41
N GLU A 11 -19.06 -4.46 17.10
CA GLU A 11 -19.15 -3.00 17.08
C GLU A 11 -17.89 -2.34 17.67
N GLN A 12 -17.32 -2.90 18.74
CA GLN A 12 -16.06 -2.40 19.30
C GLN A 12 -14.90 -2.48 18.30
N ILE A 13 -14.73 -3.62 17.64
CA ILE A 13 -13.69 -3.80 16.61
C ILE A 13 -13.94 -2.88 15.41
N ARG A 14 -15.19 -2.76 14.97
CA ARG A 14 -15.61 -1.90 13.86
C ARG A 14 -15.29 -0.43 14.14
N THR A 15 -15.65 0.04 15.33
CA THR A 15 -15.42 1.42 15.77
C THR A 15 -13.92 1.71 15.85
N LEU A 16 -13.15 0.84 16.50
CA LEU A 16 -11.70 0.98 16.59
C LEU A 16 -11.05 1.05 15.20
N LEU A 17 -11.46 0.16 14.29
CA LEU A 17 -10.93 0.14 12.93
C LEU A 17 -11.26 1.42 12.16
N TYR A 18 -12.50 1.92 12.31
CA TYR A 18 -12.95 3.16 11.68
C TYR A 18 -12.20 4.38 12.23
N ASP A 19 -12.12 4.52 13.55
CA ASP A 19 -11.50 5.68 14.20
C ASP A 19 -10.00 5.77 13.86
N GLU A 20 -9.31 4.65 13.85
CA GLU A 20 -7.86 4.61 13.63
C GLU A 20 -7.45 4.59 12.16
N SER A 21 -8.25 4.00 11.27
CA SER A 21 -7.85 3.81 9.86
C SER A 21 -8.84 4.33 8.83
N GLY A 22 -10.02 4.79 9.25
CA GLY A 22 -11.09 5.22 8.35
C GLY A 22 -11.83 4.07 7.65
N ILE A 23 -11.42 2.82 7.89
CA ILE A 23 -12.03 1.66 7.24
C ILE A 23 -13.40 1.40 7.81
N SER A 24 -14.42 1.49 6.96
CA SER A 24 -15.82 1.24 7.30
C SER A 24 -16.19 -0.21 7.02
N LEU A 25 -16.43 -0.99 8.07
CA LEU A 25 -16.99 -2.33 7.96
C LEU A 25 -18.52 -2.27 8.04
N GLY A 26 -19.19 -2.82 7.02
CA GLY A 26 -20.66 -2.95 7.04
C GLY A 26 -21.13 -4.10 7.93
N ASP A 27 -22.39 -4.05 8.38
CA ASP A 27 -22.99 -5.02 9.33
C ASP A 27 -22.88 -6.48 8.85
N SER A 28 -22.82 -6.72 7.54
CA SER A 28 -22.68 -8.04 6.94
C SER A 28 -21.25 -8.64 7.02
N LYS A 29 -20.27 -7.91 7.56
CA LYS A 29 -18.86 -8.33 7.60
C LYS A 29 -18.45 -9.06 8.88
N GLN A 30 -19.39 -9.35 9.78
CA GLN A 30 -19.11 -10.04 11.04
C GLN A 30 -18.44 -11.40 10.83
N SER A 31 -18.93 -12.22 9.88
CA SER A 31 -18.35 -13.52 9.54
C SER A 31 -16.92 -13.40 8.97
N LEU A 32 -16.63 -12.33 8.25
CA LEU A 32 -15.27 -12.04 7.75
C LEU A 32 -14.34 -11.73 8.91
N VAL A 33 -14.75 -10.91 9.88
CA VAL A 33 -13.96 -10.58 11.08
C VAL A 33 -13.63 -11.86 11.85
N VAL A 34 -14.61 -12.70 12.13
CA VAL A 34 -14.40 -14.00 12.79
C VAL A 34 -13.40 -14.85 12.02
N SER A 35 -13.63 -15.07 10.72
CA SER A 35 -12.77 -15.89 9.88
C SER A 35 -11.31 -15.40 9.86
N ARG A 36 -11.11 -14.08 9.80
CA ARG A 36 -9.78 -13.47 9.66
C ARG A 36 -9.02 -13.40 10.99
N LEU A 37 -9.71 -13.16 12.11
CA LEU A 37 -9.09 -12.98 13.41
C LEU A 37 -8.98 -14.26 14.24
N THR A 38 -9.78 -15.29 13.99
CA THR A 38 -9.78 -16.55 14.77
C THR A 38 -8.37 -17.15 14.89
N LYS A 39 -7.60 -17.19 13.80
CA LYS A 39 -6.24 -17.70 13.87
C LYS A 39 -5.37 -16.85 14.80
N ARG A 40 -5.53 -15.54 14.77
CA ARG A 40 -4.75 -14.64 15.62
C ARG A 40 -5.09 -14.79 17.10
N LEU A 41 -6.38 -14.94 17.43
CA LEU A 41 -6.79 -15.24 18.80
C LEU A 41 -6.14 -16.53 19.32
N ARG A 42 -6.10 -17.58 18.49
CA ARG A 42 -5.43 -18.85 18.85
C ARG A 42 -3.93 -18.68 19.05
N ASP A 43 -3.25 -17.95 18.14
CA ASP A 43 -1.82 -17.70 18.22
C ASP A 43 -1.45 -16.93 19.50
N LEU A 44 -2.36 -16.06 19.98
CA LEU A 44 -2.21 -15.28 21.23
C LEU A 44 -2.78 -15.99 22.46
N GLN A 45 -3.38 -17.17 22.31
CA GLN A 45 -4.03 -17.94 23.38
C GLN A 45 -5.15 -17.14 24.10
N LEU A 46 -5.87 -16.29 23.38
CA LEU A 46 -6.99 -15.51 23.88
C LEU A 46 -8.30 -16.31 23.77
N GLU A 47 -9.19 -16.12 24.73
CA GLU A 47 -10.42 -16.91 24.84
C GLU A 47 -11.54 -16.40 23.93
N ASP A 48 -11.63 -15.08 23.73
CA ASP A 48 -12.72 -14.41 23.04
C ASP A 48 -12.29 -13.10 22.35
N PHE A 49 -13.19 -12.48 21.63
CA PHE A 49 -12.96 -11.20 20.94
C PHE A 49 -12.89 -10.01 21.89
N SER A 50 -13.48 -10.08 23.08
CA SER A 50 -13.35 -9.05 24.10
C SER A 50 -11.93 -8.96 24.64
N SER A 51 -11.32 -10.10 24.92
CA SER A 51 -9.91 -10.21 25.31
C SER A 51 -8.98 -9.72 24.21
N TYR A 52 -9.30 -10.03 22.95
CA TYR A 52 -8.54 -9.54 21.80
C TYR A 52 -8.66 -8.00 21.65
N TYR A 53 -9.86 -7.45 21.77
CA TYR A 53 -10.07 -6.01 21.75
C TYR A 53 -9.24 -5.30 22.84
N SER A 54 -9.26 -5.83 24.07
CA SER A 54 -8.46 -5.30 25.17
C SER A 54 -6.95 -5.39 24.87
N TYR A 55 -6.51 -6.50 24.29
CA TYR A 55 -5.12 -6.70 23.90
C TYR A 55 -4.66 -5.67 22.85
N VAL A 56 -5.47 -5.42 21.82
CA VAL A 56 -5.17 -4.42 20.78
C VAL A 56 -5.14 -3.00 21.35
N THR A 57 -6.11 -2.65 22.21
CA THR A 57 -6.22 -1.27 22.73
C THR A 57 -5.21 -0.95 23.84
N GLN A 58 -4.60 -1.96 24.47
CA GLN A 58 -3.55 -1.81 25.47
C GLN A 58 -2.13 -1.88 24.87
N ASP A 59 -2.02 -2.14 23.56
CA ASP A 59 -0.72 -2.16 22.88
C ASP A 59 -0.27 -0.75 22.51
N ASP A 60 0.51 -0.11 23.38
CA ASP A 60 1.09 1.23 23.16
C ASP A 60 1.98 1.31 21.90
N SER A 61 2.48 0.18 21.39
CA SER A 61 3.31 0.13 20.19
C SER A 61 2.49 0.33 18.89
N GLY A 62 1.18 0.01 18.93
CA GLY A 62 0.28 -0.03 17.79
C GLY A 62 0.60 -1.13 16.75
N GLU A 63 1.49 -2.06 17.12
CA GLU A 63 1.84 -3.18 16.23
C GLU A 63 0.69 -4.16 16.08
N GLU A 64 -0.03 -4.44 17.17
CA GLU A 64 -1.17 -5.36 17.10
C GLU A 64 -2.35 -4.75 16.35
N PHE A 65 -2.61 -3.44 16.51
CA PHE A 65 -3.59 -2.75 15.66
C PHE A 65 -3.21 -2.87 14.17
N THR A 66 -1.96 -2.62 13.82
CA THR A 66 -1.47 -2.79 12.44
C THR A 66 -1.64 -4.23 11.95
N ARG A 67 -1.41 -5.21 12.85
CA ARG A 67 -1.64 -6.64 12.55
C ARG A 67 -3.10 -6.97 12.31
N MET A 68 -3.99 -6.43 13.14
CA MET A 68 -5.44 -6.56 12.98
C MET A 68 -5.90 -5.97 11.63
N LEU A 69 -5.42 -4.78 11.31
CA LEU A 69 -5.69 -4.10 10.05
C LEU A 69 -5.24 -4.94 8.84
N ASP A 70 -4.04 -5.50 8.88
CA ASP A 70 -3.50 -6.39 7.84
C ASP A 70 -4.36 -7.64 7.63
N LEU A 71 -4.93 -8.19 8.71
CA LEU A 71 -5.79 -9.35 8.63
C LEU A 71 -7.17 -9.01 8.07
N LEU A 72 -7.72 -7.86 8.42
CA LEU A 72 -9.07 -7.44 8.02
C LEU A 72 -9.12 -6.78 6.64
N SER A 73 -8.02 -6.16 6.20
CA SER A 73 -7.90 -5.58 4.86
C SER A 73 -7.52 -6.64 3.81
N THR A 74 -7.68 -6.29 2.54
CA THR A 74 -7.23 -7.11 1.42
C THR A 74 -6.08 -6.38 0.73
N ASN A 75 -4.85 -6.77 1.07
CA ASN A 75 -3.62 -6.16 0.53
C ASN A 75 -3.23 -6.73 -0.85
N LYS A 76 -4.23 -7.02 -1.72
CA LYS A 76 -3.93 -7.51 -3.07
C LYS A 76 -3.41 -6.37 -3.93
N THR A 77 -2.20 -6.54 -4.43
CA THR A 77 -1.56 -5.64 -5.41
C THR A 77 -0.81 -6.50 -6.43
N ASP A 78 -0.64 -6.01 -7.64
CA ASP A 78 0.09 -6.69 -8.70
C ASP A 78 0.84 -5.66 -9.54
N PHE A 79 1.96 -6.07 -10.16
CA PHE A 79 2.65 -5.23 -11.13
C PHE A 79 1.72 -4.90 -12.30
N PHE A 80 1.72 -3.64 -12.73
CA PHE A 80 0.87 -3.12 -13.81
C PHE A 80 -0.64 -3.37 -13.62
N ARG A 81 -1.12 -3.53 -12.38
CA ARG A 81 -2.55 -3.62 -12.11
C ARG A 81 -3.27 -2.39 -12.67
N GLU A 82 -4.35 -2.61 -13.46
CA GLU A 82 -5.13 -1.57 -14.12
C GLU A 82 -4.25 -0.66 -15.02
N PRO A 83 -3.65 -1.21 -16.09
CA PRO A 83 -2.55 -0.58 -16.85
C PRO A 83 -2.89 0.79 -17.43
N LYS A 84 -4.15 1.09 -17.67
CA LYS A 84 -4.62 2.39 -18.21
C LYS A 84 -4.17 3.59 -17.38
N HIS A 85 -3.97 3.43 -16.06
CA HIS A 85 -3.48 4.52 -15.20
C HIS A 85 -2.02 4.85 -15.50
N PHE A 86 -1.21 3.84 -15.81
CA PHE A 86 0.20 4.04 -16.20
C PHE A 86 0.32 4.55 -17.63
N ASP A 87 -0.61 4.16 -18.52
CA ASP A 87 -0.74 4.76 -19.86
C ASP A 87 -1.07 6.25 -19.75
N PHE A 88 -2.00 6.64 -18.87
CA PHE A 88 -2.32 8.04 -18.61
C PHE A 88 -1.11 8.83 -18.09
N LEU A 89 -0.35 8.26 -17.15
CA LEU A 89 0.89 8.86 -16.66
C LEU A 89 1.87 9.12 -17.81
N ARG A 90 2.09 8.12 -18.66
CA ARG A 90 3.01 8.19 -19.81
C ARG A 90 2.56 9.19 -20.89
N GLU A 91 1.26 9.18 -21.23
CA GLU A 91 0.74 9.87 -22.42
C GLU A 91 0.21 11.27 -22.12
N ARG A 92 -0.17 11.53 -20.85
CA ARG A 92 -0.82 12.79 -20.48
C ARG A 92 -0.02 13.60 -19.48
N ILE A 93 0.57 12.97 -18.46
CA ILE A 93 1.26 13.71 -17.38
C ILE A 93 2.71 14.00 -17.78
N LEU A 94 3.49 12.99 -18.14
CA LEU A 94 4.92 13.18 -18.44
C LEU A 94 5.21 14.22 -19.52
N PRO A 95 4.44 14.33 -20.63
CA PRO A 95 4.70 15.34 -21.64
C PRO A 95 4.56 16.77 -21.13
N THR A 96 3.71 17.02 -20.12
CA THR A 96 3.55 18.36 -19.54
C THR A 96 4.75 18.80 -18.69
N LEU A 97 5.57 17.85 -18.26
CA LEU A 97 6.74 18.06 -17.38
C LEU A 97 8.09 17.91 -18.10
N GLU A 98 8.07 17.78 -19.44
CA GLU A 98 9.30 17.50 -20.22
C GLU A 98 10.32 18.64 -20.14
N GLN A 99 9.89 19.88 -19.99
CA GLN A 99 10.78 21.04 -19.87
C GLN A 99 11.53 21.03 -18.53
N ASP A 100 10.82 20.75 -17.44
CA ASP A 100 11.38 20.76 -16.08
C ASP A 100 12.18 19.50 -15.78
N LYS A 101 11.89 18.40 -16.47
CA LYS A 101 12.49 17.06 -16.28
C LYS A 101 12.47 16.64 -14.81
N HIS A 102 11.41 17.01 -14.11
CA HIS A 102 11.22 16.73 -12.71
C HIS A 102 9.79 16.23 -12.51
N ILE A 103 9.63 15.18 -11.70
CA ILE A 103 8.31 14.69 -11.29
C ILE A 103 8.35 14.13 -9.88
N ARG A 104 7.40 14.55 -9.07
CA ARG A 104 7.14 14.06 -7.71
C ARG A 104 5.81 13.36 -7.68
N ILE A 105 5.84 12.07 -7.39
CA ILE A 105 4.63 11.24 -7.32
C ILE A 105 4.47 10.68 -5.91
N TRP A 106 3.25 10.64 -5.42
CA TRP A 106 2.92 9.93 -4.19
C TRP A 106 2.01 8.73 -4.49
N SER A 107 2.48 7.51 -4.21
CA SER A 107 1.69 6.28 -4.11
C SER A 107 1.25 6.13 -2.67
N SER A 108 -0.01 6.43 -2.36
CA SER A 108 -0.48 6.72 -1.00
C SER A 108 -0.95 5.49 -0.21
N ALA A 109 -1.09 4.32 -0.85
CA ALA A 109 -1.38 3.03 -0.24
C ALA A 109 -0.67 1.93 -1.03
N CYS A 110 0.65 1.87 -0.88
CA CYS A 110 1.53 1.14 -1.81
C CYS A 110 1.60 -0.38 -1.55
N SER A 111 1.03 -0.87 -0.46
CA SER A 111 1.07 -2.28 -0.05
C SER A 111 2.50 -2.86 -0.13
N THR A 112 2.68 -4.00 -0.77
CA THR A 112 3.97 -4.68 -0.93
C THR A 112 4.88 -4.10 -2.01
N GLY A 113 4.52 -2.94 -2.60
CA GLY A 113 5.42 -2.13 -3.42
C GLY A 113 5.30 -2.31 -4.92
N GLU A 114 4.43 -3.18 -5.43
CA GLU A 114 4.27 -3.41 -6.86
C GLU A 114 3.84 -2.14 -7.61
N GLU A 115 2.97 -1.30 -7.00
CA GLU A 115 2.53 -0.05 -7.60
C GLU A 115 3.66 0.97 -7.73
N PRO A 116 4.41 1.38 -6.68
CA PRO A 116 5.48 2.36 -6.84
C PRO A 116 6.61 1.86 -7.75
N TYR A 117 6.91 0.56 -7.78
CA TYR A 117 7.86 0.02 -8.75
C TYR A 117 7.32 0.04 -10.17
N THR A 118 6.02 -0.19 -10.38
CA THR A 118 5.39 -0.03 -11.70
C THR A 118 5.43 1.42 -12.17
N ILE A 119 5.18 2.39 -11.28
CA ILE A 119 5.34 3.81 -11.57
C ILE A 119 6.79 4.08 -12.01
N ALA A 120 7.78 3.62 -11.23
CA ALA A 120 9.19 3.82 -11.54
C ALA A 120 9.59 3.21 -12.90
N MET A 121 9.14 1.99 -13.21
CA MET A 121 9.36 1.37 -14.53
C MET A 121 8.71 2.19 -15.63
N THR A 122 7.46 2.62 -15.46
CA THR A 122 6.73 3.44 -16.43
C THR A 122 7.47 4.74 -16.75
N LEU A 123 7.99 5.42 -15.72
CA LEU A 123 8.78 6.64 -15.88
C LEU A 123 10.07 6.38 -16.68
N HIS A 124 10.81 5.33 -16.34
CA HIS A 124 12.04 4.99 -17.04
C HIS A 124 11.84 4.56 -18.49
N GLU A 125 10.76 3.83 -18.77
CA GLU A 125 10.43 3.39 -20.14
C GLU A 125 9.87 4.51 -21.03
N ALA A 126 9.23 5.52 -20.44
CA ALA A 126 8.55 6.56 -21.18
C ALA A 126 9.48 7.65 -21.71
N VAL A 127 10.67 7.84 -21.14
CA VAL A 127 11.59 8.92 -21.52
C VAL A 127 12.83 8.39 -22.23
N LYS A 128 13.35 9.12 -23.21
CA LYS A 128 14.53 8.72 -23.98
C LYS A 128 15.80 8.62 -23.13
N ASN A 129 15.96 9.51 -22.16
CA ASN A 129 17.14 9.55 -21.29
C ASN A 129 16.71 9.77 -19.82
N PRO A 130 16.43 8.70 -19.08
CA PRO A 130 16.03 8.78 -17.68
C PRO A 130 17.03 9.48 -16.77
N ALA A 131 18.33 9.45 -17.11
CA ALA A 131 19.38 10.08 -16.31
C ALA A 131 19.29 11.62 -16.29
N LEU A 132 18.58 12.23 -17.24
CA LEU A 132 18.32 13.66 -17.25
C LEU A 132 17.11 14.09 -16.42
N TRP A 133 16.35 13.14 -15.90
CA TRP A 133 15.15 13.40 -15.12
C TRP A 133 15.41 13.23 -13.62
N ASN A 134 14.78 14.10 -12.85
CA ASN A 134 14.71 13.95 -11.39
C ASN A 134 13.38 13.31 -11.00
N PHE A 135 13.34 11.98 -10.99
CA PHE A 135 12.19 11.21 -10.54
C PHE A 135 12.20 11.06 -9.02
N GLN A 136 11.09 11.38 -8.37
CA GLN A 136 10.90 11.20 -6.94
C GLN A 136 9.54 10.54 -6.67
N ILE A 137 9.55 9.38 -6.05
CA ILE A 137 8.34 8.66 -5.68
C ILE A 137 8.32 8.52 -4.16
N LEU A 138 7.30 9.08 -3.54
CA LEU A 138 6.94 8.76 -2.17
C LEU A 138 5.97 7.60 -2.21
N ALA A 139 6.29 6.52 -1.51
CA ALA A 139 5.41 5.36 -1.37
C ALA A 139 5.06 5.19 0.10
N SER A 140 3.79 5.23 0.44
CA SER A 140 3.36 5.11 1.83
C SER A 140 2.31 4.02 2.03
N ASP A 141 2.30 3.49 3.23
CA ASP A 141 1.27 2.56 3.71
C ASP A 141 1.18 2.68 5.23
N ILE A 142 0.06 2.27 5.81
CA ILE A 142 -0.11 2.22 7.26
C ILE A 142 0.65 1.03 7.86
N SER A 143 0.81 -0.06 7.11
CA SER A 143 1.46 -1.29 7.53
C SER A 143 2.98 -1.24 7.34
N THR A 144 3.70 -1.22 8.46
CA THR A 144 5.17 -1.30 8.46
C THR A 144 5.68 -2.61 7.86
N ARG A 145 4.91 -3.70 8.00
CA ARG A 145 5.25 -5.02 7.45
C ARG A 145 5.29 -5.02 5.93
N VAL A 146 4.26 -4.46 5.28
CA VAL A 146 4.23 -4.40 3.80
C VAL A 146 5.29 -3.42 3.29
N LEU A 147 5.54 -2.31 3.99
CA LEU A 147 6.62 -1.37 3.64
C LEU A 147 8.00 -2.02 3.74
N ALA A 148 8.25 -2.84 4.76
CA ALA A 148 9.50 -3.58 4.88
C ALA A 148 9.70 -4.59 3.73
N HIS A 149 8.61 -5.23 3.27
CA HIS A 149 8.64 -6.07 2.07
C HIS A 149 8.93 -5.24 0.80
N ALA A 150 8.18 -4.16 0.61
CA ALA A 150 8.35 -3.24 -0.51
C ALA A 150 9.79 -2.69 -0.61
N ALA A 151 10.35 -2.27 0.52
CA ALA A 151 11.73 -1.72 0.57
C ALA A 151 12.81 -2.75 0.18
N LYS A 152 12.58 -4.06 0.44
CA LYS A 152 13.48 -5.13 -0.02
C LYS A 152 13.48 -5.27 -1.54
N GLY A 153 12.37 -4.96 -2.20
CA GLY A 153 12.19 -5.11 -3.64
C GLY A 153 12.42 -6.54 -4.15
N LEU A 154 12.12 -7.54 -3.31
CA LEU A 154 12.33 -8.95 -3.59
C LEU A 154 10.98 -9.66 -3.72
N TYR A 155 10.74 -10.28 -4.86
CA TYR A 155 9.47 -10.90 -5.20
C TYR A 155 9.68 -12.33 -5.73
N ALA A 156 8.67 -13.19 -5.56
CA ALA A 156 8.64 -14.45 -6.29
C ALA A 156 8.51 -14.18 -7.81
N GLU A 157 9.17 -14.97 -8.63
CA GLU A 157 9.18 -14.82 -10.10
C GLU A 157 7.75 -14.84 -10.69
N GLU A 158 6.83 -15.57 -10.06
CA GLU A 158 5.42 -15.61 -10.43
C GLU A 158 4.74 -14.23 -10.38
N ARG A 159 5.19 -13.33 -9.49
CA ARG A 159 4.64 -11.99 -9.33
C ARG A 159 4.91 -11.08 -10.53
N VAL A 160 5.93 -11.38 -11.32
CA VAL A 160 6.29 -10.63 -12.52
C VAL A 160 5.90 -11.33 -13.82
N ARG A 161 5.13 -12.43 -13.75
CA ARG A 161 4.73 -13.22 -14.93
C ARG A 161 3.97 -12.40 -15.96
N GLU A 162 3.10 -11.48 -15.52
CA GLU A 162 2.31 -10.60 -16.39
C GLU A 162 3.11 -9.39 -16.90
N VAL A 163 4.33 -9.17 -16.40
CA VAL A 163 5.20 -8.09 -16.87
C VAL A 163 5.91 -8.54 -18.16
N PRO A 164 5.96 -7.71 -19.23
CA PRO A 164 6.68 -8.07 -20.45
C PRO A 164 8.12 -8.50 -20.17
N ALA A 165 8.56 -9.59 -20.78
CA ALA A 165 9.86 -10.22 -20.49
C ALA A 165 11.06 -9.27 -20.68
N ASP A 166 10.99 -8.38 -21.66
CA ASP A 166 11.99 -7.35 -21.92
C ASP A 166 12.03 -6.28 -20.81
N VAL A 167 10.88 -5.91 -20.24
CA VAL A 167 10.78 -5.01 -19.07
C VAL A 167 11.37 -5.70 -17.84
N VAL A 168 11.02 -6.98 -17.60
CA VAL A 168 11.62 -7.76 -16.51
C VAL A 168 13.15 -7.78 -16.63
N LYS A 169 13.69 -8.06 -17.81
CA LYS A 169 15.14 -8.08 -18.05
C LYS A 169 15.82 -6.74 -17.79
N ARG A 170 15.15 -5.63 -18.13
CA ARG A 170 15.71 -4.28 -17.89
C ARG A 170 15.67 -3.90 -16.41
N HIS A 171 14.64 -4.27 -15.66
CA HIS A 171 14.33 -3.71 -14.36
C HIS A 171 14.49 -4.65 -13.17
N PHE A 172 14.67 -5.96 -13.42
CA PHE A 172 14.86 -6.93 -12.35
C PHE A 172 16.19 -7.70 -12.51
N LEU A 173 16.71 -8.14 -11.39
CA LEU A 173 17.79 -9.13 -11.30
C LEU A 173 17.16 -10.49 -11.04
N GLN A 174 17.56 -11.49 -11.81
CA GLN A 174 17.09 -12.87 -11.65
C GLN A 174 17.91 -13.56 -10.56
N GLY A 175 17.25 -14.20 -9.60
CA GLY A 175 17.91 -15.03 -8.60
C GLY A 175 18.53 -16.29 -9.18
N ARG A 176 19.66 -16.76 -8.58
CA ARG A 176 20.38 -17.97 -8.96
C ARG A 176 20.73 -18.76 -7.70
N GLY A 177 20.99 -20.06 -7.87
CA GLY A 177 21.33 -20.94 -6.74
C GLY A 177 20.21 -20.92 -5.68
N ASP A 178 20.54 -20.59 -4.46
CA ASP A 178 19.61 -20.53 -3.32
C ASP A 178 18.51 -19.46 -3.47
N SER A 179 18.70 -18.51 -4.38
CA SER A 179 17.71 -17.47 -4.70
C SER A 179 16.91 -17.79 -5.98
N ALA A 180 17.02 -19.00 -6.54
CA ALA A 180 16.24 -19.38 -7.72
C ALA A 180 14.72 -19.21 -7.47
N GLY A 181 13.99 -18.74 -8.48
CA GLY A 181 12.56 -18.43 -8.37
C GLY A 181 12.23 -17.07 -7.72
N LEU A 182 13.26 -16.28 -7.40
CA LEU A 182 13.09 -14.91 -6.92
C LEU A 182 13.60 -13.90 -7.96
N VAL A 183 13.01 -12.73 -7.95
CA VAL A 183 13.47 -11.56 -8.72
C VAL A 183 13.62 -10.36 -7.78
N LYS A 184 14.67 -9.57 -8.01
CA LYS A 184 14.93 -8.36 -7.23
C LYS A 184 14.90 -7.13 -8.12
N VAL A 185 14.20 -6.11 -7.69
CA VAL A 185 14.20 -4.79 -8.37
C VAL A 185 15.61 -4.23 -8.45
N LYS A 186 16.01 -3.71 -9.61
CA LYS A 186 17.32 -3.11 -9.81
C LYS A 186 17.46 -1.76 -9.08
N PRO A 187 18.69 -1.38 -8.66
CA PRO A 187 18.95 -0.18 -7.87
C PRO A 187 18.44 1.13 -8.47
N HIS A 188 18.44 1.29 -9.79
CA HIS A 188 17.97 2.51 -10.44
C HIS A 188 16.49 2.81 -10.20
N LEU A 189 15.65 1.78 -9.97
CA LEU A 189 14.24 1.97 -9.59
C LEU A 189 14.10 2.24 -8.10
N SER A 190 14.77 1.45 -7.25
CA SER A 190 14.66 1.60 -5.80
C SER A 190 15.24 2.93 -5.31
N ALA A 191 16.24 3.49 -6.00
CA ALA A 191 16.88 4.76 -5.63
C ALA A 191 15.95 5.98 -5.73
N ILE A 192 14.92 5.93 -6.58
CA ILE A 192 13.98 7.03 -6.76
C ILE A 192 12.73 6.91 -5.87
N ILE A 193 12.61 5.83 -5.09
CA ILE A 193 11.45 5.56 -4.23
C ILE A 193 11.83 5.71 -2.76
N LYS A 194 11.02 6.49 -2.02
CA LYS A 194 11.11 6.60 -0.56
C LYS A 194 9.88 5.97 0.07
N PHE A 195 10.10 4.89 0.85
CA PHE A 195 9.02 4.25 1.61
C PHE A 195 8.85 4.91 2.97
N ARG A 196 7.60 5.21 3.36
CA ARG A 196 7.28 5.86 4.62
C ARG A 196 5.94 5.35 5.18
N ARG A 197 5.92 5.06 6.50
CA ARG A 197 4.66 4.81 7.17
C ARG A 197 3.84 6.10 7.24
N MET A 198 2.60 6.07 6.75
CA MET A 198 1.62 7.12 6.90
C MET A 198 0.23 6.53 7.04
N ASN A 199 -0.57 7.11 7.90
CA ASN A 199 -1.99 6.85 7.97
C ASN A 199 -2.73 7.92 7.14
N LEU A 200 -3.61 7.51 6.23
CA LEU A 200 -4.42 8.45 5.44
C LEU A 200 -5.41 9.24 6.30
N MET A 201 -5.63 8.79 7.55
CA MET A 201 -6.47 9.51 8.52
C MET A 201 -5.71 10.58 9.29
N ASP A 202 -4.36 10.58 9.29
CA ASP A 202 -3.58 11.63 9.95
C ASP A 202 -4.04 13.03 9.50
N ASP A 203 -4.12 13.98 10.41
CA ASP A 203 -4.58 15.34 10.12
C ASP A 203 -3.70 16.03 9.07
N HIS A 204 -2.39 15.79 9.12
CA HIS A 204 -1.42 16.38 8.22
C HIS A 204 -0.44 15.32 7.66
N PHE A 205 -0.17 15.40 6.37
CA PHE A 205 0.87 14.61 5.76
C PHE A 205 2.21 15.36 5.79
N PRO A 206 3.30 14.73 6.25
CA PRO A 206 4.61 15.38 6.35
C PRO A 206 5.31 15.50 4.97
N ILE A 207 4.59 16.04 3.99
CA ILE A 207 5.03 16.27 2.61
C ILE A 207 5.31 17.77 2.48
N LYS A 208 6.59 18.12 2.25
CA LYS A 208 7.06 19.52 2.29
C LYS A 208 7.00 20.24 0.95
N ALA A 209 6.92 19.52 -0.15
CA ALA A 209 6.95 20.10 -1.49
C ALA A 209 5.70 19.68 -2.26
N PRO A 210 5.19 20.50 -3.19
CA PRO A 210 4.07 20.15 -4.02
C PRO A 210 4.38 18.88 -4.84
N LEU A 211 3.36 18.11 -5.09
CA LEU A 211 3.38 16.87 -5.87
C LEU A 211 2.79 17.15 -7.25
N ASP A 212 3.29 16.48 -8.27
CA ASP A 212 2.74 16.54 -9.62
C ASP A 212 1.62 15.51 -9.82
N LEU A 213 1.62 14.46 -9.00
CA LEU A 213 0.62 13.38 -9.08
C LEU A 213 0.48 12.66 -7.73
N ILE A 214 -0.76 12.39 -7.34
CA ILE A 214 -1.08 11.49 -6.22
C ILE A 214 -1.86 10.29 -6.78
N ILE A 215 -1.37 9.10 -6.48
CA ILE A 215 -2.02 7.83 -6.82
C ILE A 215 -2.57 7.21 -5.53
N CYS A 216 -3.90 7.12 -5.45
CA CYS A 216 -4.62 6.51 -4.34
C CYS A 216 -5.62 5.50 -4.91
N ARG A 217 -5.16 4.25 -5.07
CA ARG A 217 -5.93 3.22 -5.77
C ARG A 217 -6.28 2.06 -4.85
N ASN A 218 -7.46 1.50 -5.05
CA ASN A 218 -7.95 0.29 -4.39
C ASN A 218 -7.99 0.37 -2.84
N VAL A 219 -7.88 1.55 -2.26
CA VAL A 219 -8.04 1.81 -0.83
C VAL A 219 -9.27 2.65 -0.53
N MET A 220 -9.65 3.59 -1.40
CA MET A 220 -10.84 4.45 -1.23
C MET A 220 -12.14 3.65 -1.07
N ILE A 221 -12.18 2.43 -1.59
CA ILE A 221 -13.33 1.51 -1.50
C ILE A 221 -13.64 1.06 -0.07
N TYR A 222 -12.70 1.21 0.85
CA TYR A 222 -12.88 0.88 2.26
C TYR A 222 -13.42 2.03 3.09
N PHE A 223 -13.40 3.24 2.55
CA PHE A 223 -13.83 4.46 3.25
C PHE A 223 -15.28 4.80 2.93
N ASP A 224 -15.96 5.35 3.91
CA ASP A 224 -17.26 5.97 3.66
C ASP A 224 -17.11 7.30 2.90
N ARG A 225 -18.22 7.80 2.37
CA ARG A 225 -18.22 8.99 1.52
C ARG A 225 -17.65 10.24 2.21
N PRO A 226 -18.02 10.57 3.48
CA PRO A 226 -17.41 11.68 4.18
C PRO A 226 -15.90 11.57 4.34
N THR A 227 -15.39 10.37 4.61
CA THR A 227 -13.93 10.10 4.72
C THR A 227 -13.24 10.25 3.37
N GLN A 228 -13.85 9.76 2.28
CA GLN A 228 -13.33 9.96 0.92
C GLN A 228 -13.22 11.45 0.58
N GLU A 229 -14.26 12.24 0.85
CA GLU A 229 -14.28 13.69 0.58
C GLU A 229 -13.19 14.43 1.39
N ARG A 230 -13.03 14.12 2.68
CA ARG A 230 -11.96 14.68 3.51
C ARG A 230 -10.58 14.34 2.96
N LEU A 231 -10.38 13.10 2.56
CA LEU A 231 -9.09 12.64 2.04
C LEU A 231 -8.74 13.30 0.70
N VAL A 232 -9.69 13.41 -0.23
CA VAL A 232 -9.50 14.13 -1.50
C VAL A 232 -9.14 15.59 -1.26
N ASN A 233 -9.82 16.26 -0.33
CA ASN A 233 -9.51 17.65 0.03
C ASN A 233 -8.10 17.79 0.64
N LYS A 234 -7.66 16.83 1.47
CA LYS A 234 -6.28 16.80 1.97
C LYS A 234 -5.27 16.59 0.83
N PHE A 235 -5.54 15.68 -0.10
CA PHE A 235 -4.67 15.47 -1.26
C PHE A 235 -4.52 16.72 -2.12
N TYR A 236 -5.63 17.42 -2.37
CA TYR A 236 -5.62 18.66 -3.17
C TYR A 236 -4.67 19.74 -2.62
N GLN A 237 -4.46 19.79 -1.31
CA GLN A 237 -3.54 20.73 -0.68
C GLN A 237 -2.06 20.44 -0.96
N HIS A 238 -1.75 19.28 -1.52
CA HIS A 238 -0.39 18.84 -1.82
C HIS A 238 -0.05 18.81 -3.33
N LEU A 239 -1.03 19.15 -4.19
CA LEU A 239 -0.88 19.22 -5.65
C LEU A 239 -0.50 20.61 -6.16
#